data_1f1a766ccb349b4953920437465fb1e9
#
_entry.id   1f1a766ccb349b4953920437465fb1e9
#
_cell.length_a   1.000
_cell.length_b   1.000
_cell.length_c   1.000
_cell.angle_alpha   90.00
_cell.angle_beta   90.00
_cell.angle_gamma   90.00
#
_symmetry.space_group_name_H-M   'P 1'
#
loop_
_entity.id
_entity.type
_entity.pdbx_description
1 polymer ?
#
loop_
_entity_poly.entity_id
_entity_poly.type
_entity_poly.pdbx_seq_one_letter_code
_entity_poly.pdbx_strand_id
1 'polypeptide(L)'
;MTKSVNEREIVLAVLLEVTENGQFSHIILRDVLSKYQYLEKRERAFITRVTEGTLEHMIEIDYILDQFSKVKVKKMKPVIRGILRSAVYQLKYMDSVPDRAVCNEAVKLAVRKGFSGLRGYVNGVLRSVIRGLDSVQYPKEKMEELSVRYSCPRWILDLWGKTYDTEVIGKMLDDFQQEKPVTIRCCLNRGTPEELKEQLEGEGVTVEGHPYLPYAFQISGYDHLSELAAFQEGLFTVQDSSSMLVAEIASPEAGAQVIDICAAPGGKALHVAEKLLLANRKMADGNTNGNATGNGTRDIVGHVEARDLTEAKVELIRENIGRTGLTNISAVCRDASVPDQESEESADLVIADLPCSGLGVIGKKPDLKYKASPDGIESLVRLQREILSCAQSYVKPGGTLVYSTCTVNPEENMDNVHWLLEQYPEFFLDDIYDRLCPELQDSVMEKGCIQLLPGVHKSDGFFIARLVKRHGGDQEL
;
A
#
# COMPACT_ATOMS: atom_id res chain seq x y z
N MET A 1 -13.53 0.40 -40.89
CA MET A 1 -13.48 -0.76 -39.97
C MET A 1 -12.45 -0.45 -38.91
N THR A 2 -12.87 -0.06 -37.73
CA THR A 2 -12.00 0.08 -36.55
C THR A 2 -11.40 -1.30 -36.26
N LYS A 3 -10.06 -1.41 -36.30
CA LYS A 3 -9.38 -2.64 -35.86
C LYS A 3 -9.87 -2.94 -34.44
N SER A 4 -10.47 -4.13 -34.23
CA SER A 4 -10.79 -4.57 -32.86
C SER A 4 -9.52 -4.54 -32.04
N VAL A 5 -9.58 -3.91 -30.91
CA VAL A 5 -8.47 -3.86 -29.95
C VAL A 5 -8.18 -5.30 -29.51
N ASN A 6 -6.92 -5.66 -29.42
CA ASN A 6 -6.52 -6.98 -28.94
C ASN A 6 -5.97 -6.86 -27.53
N GLU A 7 -6.69 -7.40 -26.56
CA GLU A 7 -6.39 -7.29 -25.13
C GLU A 7 -4.99 -7.83 -24.81
N ARG A 8 -4.58 -8.94 -25.45
CA ARG A 8 -3.25 -9.53 -25.26
C ARG A 8 -2.11 -8.66 -25.81
N GLU A 9 -2.41 -7.83 -26.80
CA GLU A 9 -1.45 -6.83 -27.31
C GLU A 9 -1.28 -5.68 -26.31
N ILE A 10 -2.35 -5.28 -25.63
CA ILE A 10 -2.29 -4.30 -24.54
C ILE A 10 -1.51 -4.89 -23.36
N VAL A 11 -1.85 -6.10 -22.92
CA VAL A 11 -1.10 -6.81 -21.87
C VAL A 11 0.39 -6.84 -22.16
N LEU A 12 0.77 -7.23 -23.38
CA LEU A 12 2.19 -7.26 -23.77
C LEU A 12 2.84 -5.88 -23.67
N ALA A 13 2.16 -4.82 -24.12
CA ALA A 13 2.67 -3.46 -24.03
C ALA A 13 2.92 -3.04 -22.58
N VAL A 14 1.96 -3.29 -21.69
CA VAL A 14 2.10 -2.99 -20.24
C VAL A 14 3.25 -3.79 -19.63
N LEU A 15 3.33 -5.10 -19.90
CA LEU A 15 4.42 -5.94 -19.39
C LEU A 15 5.80 -5.43 -19.83
N LEU A 16 5.95 -4.97 -21.07
CA LEU A 16 7.21 -4.42 -21.55
C LEU A 16 7.55 -3.09 -20.86
N GLU A 17 6.56 -2.20 -20.64
CA GLU A 17 6.80 -0.96 -19.90
C GLU A 17 7.27 -1.23 -18.45
N VAL A 18 6.70 -2.25 -17.81
CA VAL A 18 7.07 -2.60 -16.43
C VAL A 18 8.42 -3.31 -16.38
N THR A 19 8.65 -4.33 -17.24
CA THR A 19 9.82 -5.21 -17.12
C THR A 19 11.08 -4.72 -17.82
N GLU A 20 10.94 -3.88 -18.85
CA GLU A 20 12.07 -3.37 -19.62
C GLU A 20 12.33 -1.87 -19.36
N ASN A 21 11.27 -1.07 -19.18
CA ASN A 21 11.37 0.38 -18.99
C ASN A 21 11.26 0.81 -17.52
N GLY A 22 11.07 -0.14 -16.58
CA GLY A 22 11.06 0.12 -15.14
C GLY A 22 9.83 0.89 -14.62
N GLN A 23 8.77 1.04 -15.43
CA GLN A 23 7.55 1.74 -15.02
C GLN A 23 6.77 0.95 -13.96
N PHE A 24 6.01 1.62 -13.09
CA PHE A 24 5.16 0.96 -12.09
C PHE A 24 3.88 0.42 -12.71
N SER A 25 3.55 -0.84 -12.40
CA SER A 25 2.42 -1.56 -12.99
C SER A 25 1.09 -0.84 -12.77
N HIS A 26 0.82 -0.37 -11.56
CA HIS A 26 -0.41 0.32 -11.20
C HIS A 26 -0.58 1.67 -11.93
N ILE A 27 0.51 2.38 -12.24
CA ILE A 27 0.47 3.63 -12.99
C ILE A 27 0.10 3.33 -14.44
N ILE A 28 0.86 2.42 -15.08
CA ILE A 28 0.64 2.09 -16.50
C ILE A 28 -0.72 1.43 -16.71
N LEU A 29 -1.17 0.55 -15.83
CA LEU A 29 -2.50 -0.07 -15.92
C LEU A 29 -3.61 0.98 -15.81
N ARG A 30 -3.54 1.89 -14.84
CA ARG A 30 -4.51 2.98 -14.71
C ARG A 30 -4.59 3.81 -15.99
N ASP A 31 -3.44 4.23 -16.52
CA ASP A 31 -3.37 5.09 -17.72
C ASP A 31 -3.88 4.35 -18.96
N VAL A 32 -3.57 3.06 -19.08
CA VAL A 32 -4.06 2.21 -20.16
C VAL A 32 -5.56 1.99 -20.05
N LEU A 33 -6.07 1.61 -18.88
CA LEU A 33 -7.51 1.38 -18.67
C LEU A 33 -8.31 2.67 -18.87
N SER A 34 -7.79 3.81 -18.44
CA SER A 34 -8.39 5.13 -18.70
C SER A 34 -8.50 5.43 -20.21
N LYS A 35 -7.45 5.10 -20.98
CA LYS A 35 -7.47 5.26 -22.45
C LYS A 35 -8.44 4.31 -23.16
N TYR A 36 -8.69 3.15 -22.59
CA TYR A 36 -9.53 2.09 -23.17
C TYR A 36 -10.85 1.91 -22.40
N GLN A 37 -11.42 2.95 -21.84
CA GLN A 37 -12.71 2.93 -21.10
C GLN A 37 -13.89 2.38 -21.92
N TYR A 38 -13.83 2.49 -23.25
CA TYR A 38 -14.86 1.98 -24.16
C TYR A 38 -14.86 0.45 -24.31
N LEU A 39 -13.86 -0.27 -23.76
CA LEU A 39 -13.85 -1.72 -23.71
C LEU A 39 -14.89 -2.22 -22.70
N GLU A 40 -15.44 -3.41 -22.98
CA GLU A 40 -16.34 -4.08 -22.03
C GLU A 40 -15.65 -4.40 -20.71
N LYS A 41 -16.40 -4.47 -19.62
CA LYS A 41 -15.91 -4.84 -18.28
C LYS A 41 -15.05 -6.10 -18.32
N ARG A 42 -15.51 -7.13 -19.06
CA ARG A 42 -14.79 -8.40 -19.20
C ARG A 42 -13.40 -8.23 -19.85
N GLU A 43 -13.31 -7.36 -20.86
CA GLU A 43 -12.05 -7.10 -21.57
C GLU A 43 -11.07 -6.36 -20.67
N ARG A 44 -11.53 -5.34 -19.94
CA ARG A 44 -10.72 -4.60 -18.96
C ARG A 44 -10.24 -5.51 -17.82
N ALA A 45 -11.13 -6.35 -17.27
CA ALA A 45 -10.79 -7.33 -16.24
C ALA A 45 -9.76 -8.35 -16.74
N PHE A 46 -9.86 -8.81 -18.01
CA PHE A 46 -8.87 -9.69 -18.61
C PHE A 46 -7.49 -9.03 -18.72
N ILE A 47 -7.43 -7.77 -19.18
CA ILE A 47 -6.17 -7.01 -19.28
C ILE A 47 -5.52 -6.88 -17.90
N THR A 48 -6.28 -6.48 -16.89
CA THR A 48 -5.79 -6.34 -15.51
C THR A 48 -5.28 -7.67 -14.97
N ARG A 49 -6.13 -8.70 -15.00
CA ARG A 49 -5.82 -10.03 -14.44
C ARG A 49 -4.58 -10.67 -15.08
N VAL A 50 -4.48 -10.64 -16.42
CA VAL A 50 -3.32 -11.24 -17.10
C VAL A 50 -2.05 -10.43 -16.87
N THR A 51 -2.14 -9.11 -16.78
CA THR A 51 -0.98 -8.26 -16.52
C THR A 51 -0.46 -8.44 -15.08
N GLU A 52 -1.33 -8.23 -14.11
CA GLU A 52 -0.98 -8.32 -12.69
C GLU A 52 -0.55 -9.73 -12.31
N GLY A 53 -1.31 -10.75 -12.71
CA GLY A 53 -0.96 -12.12 -12.42
C GLY A 53 0.32 -12.60 -13.11
N THR A 54 0.63 -12.11 -14.32
CA THR A 54 1.93 -12.40 -14.96
C THR A 54 3.09 -11.79 -14.16
N LEU A 55 2.94 -10.59 -13.64
CA LEU A 55 3.94 -9.94 -12.80
C LEU A 55 4.04 -10.62 -11.43
N GLU A 56 2.91 -10.95 -10.83
CA GLU A 56 2.83 -11.63 -9.54
C GLU A 56 3.57 -12.96 -9.55
N HIS A 57 3.36 -13.78 -10.59
CA HIS A 57 3.93 -15.12 -10.73
C HIS A 57 5.18 -15.17 -11.64
N MET A 58 5.87 -14.07 -11.87
CA MET A 58 6.90 -13.97 -12.91
C MET A 58 8.09 -14.91 -12.69
N ILE A 59 8.57 -15.11 -11.46
CA ILE A 59 9.70 -16.01 -11.16
C ILE A 59 9.30 -17.46 -11.40
N GLU A 60 8.12 -17.87 -10.95
CA GLU A 60 7.61 -19.22 -11.18
C GLU A 60 7.40 -19.49 -12.67
N ILE A 61 6.81 -18.53 -13.38
CA ILE A 61 6.61 -18.63 -14.83
C ILE A 61 7.95 -18.76 -15.56
N ASP A 62 8.96 -17.98 -15.18
CA ASP A 62 10.30 -18.09 -15.76
C ASP A 62 10.96 -19.43 -15.43
N TYR A 63 10.76 -19.93 -14.21
CA TYR A 63 11.25 -21.24 -13.77
C TYR A 63 10.61 -22.38 -14.59
N ILE A 64 9.30 -22.32 -14.83
CA ILE A 64 8.57 -23.26 -15.69
C ILE A 64 9.11 -23.17 -17.13
N LEU A 65 9.18 -21.98 -17.70
CA LEU A 65 9.70 -21.79 -19.07
C LEU A 65 11.12 -22.33 -19.22
N ASP A 66 11.95 -22.16 -18.23
CA ASP A 66 13.34 -22.64 -18.24
C ASP A 66 13.47 -24.16 -18.18
N GLN A 67 12.45 -24.90 -17.70
CA GLN A 67 12.39 -26.36 -17.77
C GLN A 67 11.94 -26.87 -19.14
N PHE A 68 11.05 -26.16 -19.82
CA PHE A 68 10.43 -26.61 -21.09
C PHE A 68 10.98 -25.94 -22.34
N SER A 69 11.87 -24.97 -22.20
CA SER A 69 12.51 -24.26 -23.31
C SER A 69 13.99 -24.54 -23.39
N LYS A 70 14.51 -24.75 -24.62
CA LYS A 70 15.95 -24.86 -24.89
C LYS A 70 16.69 -23.53 -24.68
N VAL A 71 15.99 -22.39 -24.83
CA VAL A 71 16.54 -21.05 -24.63
C VAL A 71 16.09 -20.55 -23.26
N LYS A 72 17.04 -20.24 -22.40
CA LYS A 72 16.74 -19.67 -21.08
C LYS A 72 16.03 -18.32 -21.19
N VAL A 73 15.05 -18.04 -20.31
CA VAL A 73 14.20 -16.87 -20.35
C VAL A 73 14.99 -15.56 -20.42
N LYS A 74 16.08 -15.45 -19.63
CA LYS A 74 16.97 -14.27 -19.64
C LYS A 74 17.66 -14.00 -20.98
N LYS A 75 17.74 -15.01 -21.87
CA LYS A 75 18.34 -14.89 -23.23
C LYS A 75 17.29 -14.65 -24.32
N MET A 76 16.01 -14.69 -24.00
CA MET A 76 14.94 -14.45 -24.96
C MET A 76 14.83 -12.97 -25.30
N LYS A 77 14.39 -12.68 -26.53
CA LYS A 77 14.01 -11.32 -26.92
C LYS A 77 12.88 -10.82 -26.00
N PRO A 78 12.89 -9.57 -25.50
CA PRO A 78 11.89 -9.05 -24.55
C PRO A 78 10.44 -9.32 -24.97
N VAL A 79 10.10 -9.02 -26.23
CA VAL A 79 8.75 -9.27 -26.77
C VAL A 79 8.36 -10.75 -26.70
N ILE A 80 9.25 -11.67 -27.07
CA ILE A 80 8.97 -13.13 -27.00
C ILE A 80 8.86 -13.58 -25.54
N ARG A 81 9.70 -13.08 -24.67
CA ARG A 81 9.65 -13.33 -23.22
C ARG A 81 8.31 -12.89 -22.64
N GLY A 82 7.86 -11.66 -22.92
CA GLY A 82 6.56 -11.13 -22.47
C GLY A 82 5.37 -11.96 -23.00
N ILE A 83 5.41 -12.36 -24.28
CA ILE A 83 4.38 -13.23 -24.86
C ILE A 83 4.33 -14.58 -24.17
N LEU A 84 5.48 -15.24 -23.94
CA LEU A 84 5.53 -16.55 -23.28
C LEU A 84 5.13 -16.46 -21.83
N ARG A 85 5.56 -15.43 -21.07
CA ARG A 85 5.16 -15.21 -19.69
C ARG A 85 3.65 -15.09 -19.56
N SER A 86 3.02 -14.19 -20.32
CA SER A 86 1.57 -13.98 -20.28
C SER A 86 0.77 -15.18 -20.76
N ALA A 87 1.33 -15.98 -21.67
CA ALA A 87 0.71 -17.23 -22.11
C ALA A 87 0.78 -18.32 -21.04
N VAL A 88 1.94 -18.50 -20.38
CA VAL A 88 2.08 -19.49 -19.28
C VAL A 88 1.19 -19.12 -18.09
N TYR A 89 1.07 -17.83 -17.76
CA TYR A 89 0.08 -17.39 -16.76
C TYR A 89 -1.33 -17.84 -17.11
N GLN A 90 -1.79 -17.59 -18.34
CA GLN A 90 -3.12 -18.02 -18.78
C GLN A 90 -3.29 -19.54 -18.75
N LEU A 91 -2.25 -20.31 -19.11
CA LEU A 91 -2.29 -21.78 -19.09
C LEU A 91 -2.35 -22.37 -17.68
N LYS A 92 -1.73 -21.72 -16.71
CA LYS A 92 -1.62 -22.26 -15.34
C LYS A 92 -2.70 -21.74 -14.39
N TYR A 93 -3.16 -20.49 -14.58
CA TYR A 93 -3.98 -19.77 -13.59
C TYR A 93 -5.36 -19.33 -14.13
N MET A 94 -5.70 -19.66 -15.40
CA MET A 94 -6.96 -19.23 -15.99
C MET A 94 -7.71 -20.42 -16.65
N ASP A 95 -8.38 -21.23 -15.85
CA ASP A 95 -9.14 -22.42 -16.31
C ASP A 95 -10.20 -22.08 -17.36
N SER A 96 -10.72 -20.84 -17.35
CA SER A 96 -11.71 -20.37 -18.31
C SER A 96 -11.16 -20.11 -19.73
N VAL A 97 -9.83 -20.15 -19.92
CA VAL A 97 -9.19 -19.87 -21.21
C VAL A 97 -8.65 -21.18 -21.81
N PRO A 98 -9.21 -21.68 -22.92
CA PRO A 98 -8.74 -22.95 -23.51
C PRO A 98 -7.27 -22.87 -23.98
N ASP A 99 -6.47 -23.87 -23.67
CA ASP A 99 -5.05 -23.99 -24.02
C ASP A 99 -4.76 -23.68 -25.50
N ARG A 100 -5.64 -24.22 -26.37
CA ARG A 100 -5.52 -24.00 -27.82
C ARG A 100 -5.67 -22.54 -28.19
N ALA A 101 -6.54 -21.80 -27.50
CA ALA A 101 -6.72 -20.37 -27.73
C ALA A 101 -5.48 -19.59 -27.29
N VAL A 102 -4.93 -19.90 -26.10
CA VAL A 102 -3.69 -19.29 -25.60
C VAL A 102 -2.55 -19.48 -26.58
N CYS A 103 -2.28 -20.73 -27.03
CA CYS A 103 -1.22 -21.01 -27.99
C CYS A 103 -1.40 -20.25 -29.32
N ASN A 104 -2.61 -20.27 -29.88
CA ASN A 104 -2.89 -19.62 -31.15
C ASN A 104 -2.71 -18.11 -31.08
N GLU A 105 -3.20 -17.46 -30.03
CA GLU A 105 -3.09 -16.01 -29.85
C GLU A 105 -1.63 -15.58 -29.56
N ALA A 106 -0.88 -16.34 -28.76
CA ALA A 106 0.55 -16.10 -28.53
C ALA A 106 1.35 -16.15 -29.85
N VAL A 107 1.10 -17.15 -30.71
CA VAL A 107 1.74 -17.27 -32.03
C VAL A 107 1.34 -16.10 -32.94
N LYS A 108 0.07 -15.73 -33.00
CA LYS A 108 -0.41 -14.57 -33.78
C LYS A 108 0.24 -13.28 -33.30
N LEU A 109 0.35 -13.12 -31.98
CA LEU A 109 0.96 -11.92 -31.38
C LEU A 109 2.44 -11.82 -31.74
N ALA A 110 3.20 -12.93 -31.69
CA ALA A 110 4.59 -12.97 -32.11
C ALA A 110 4.76 -12.58 -33.59
N VAL A 111 3.89 -13.08 -34.49
CA VAL A 111 3.88 -12.68 -35.90
C VAL A 111 3.56 -11.19 -36.08
N ARG A 112 2.54 -10.67 -35.41
CA ARG A 112 2.16 -9.25 -35.47
C ARG A 112 3.29 -8.32 -34.99
N LYS A 113 4.07 -8.75 -34.01
CA LYS A 113 5.21 -7.99 -33.47
C LYS A 113 6.50 -8.18 -34.30
N GLY A 114 6.42 -8.79 -35.48
CA GLY A 114 7.55 -8.94 -36.42
C GLY A 114 8.42 -10.17 -36.19
N PHE A 115 8.02 -11.10 -35.33
CA PHE A 115 8.78 -12.32 -35.01
C PHE A 115 8.21 -13.57 -35.72
N SER A 116 7.79 -13.43 -36.98
CA SER A 116 7.22 -14.54 -37.77
C SER A 116 8.12 -15.78 -37.82
N GLY A 117 9.44 -15.61 -37.86
CA GLY A 117 10.42 -16.71 -37.82
C GLY A 117 10.45 -17.48 -36.53
N LEU A 118 9.92 -16.92 -35.43
CA LEU A 118 9.85 -17.56 -34.11
C LEU A 118 8.50 -18.22 -33.79
N ARG A 119 7.54 -18.20 -34.74
CA ARG A 119 6.22 -18.81 -34.56
C ARG A 119 6.27 -20.28 -34.12
N GLY A 120 7.17 -21.06 -34.75
CA GLY A 120 7.38 -22.48 -34.43
C GLY A 120 7.97 -22.67 -33.03
N TYR A 121 8.90 -21.82 -32.64
CA TYR A 121 9.48 -21.82 -31.29
C TYR A 121 8.43 -21.51 -30.21
N VAL A 122 7.68 -20.42 -30.35
CA VAL A 122 6.61 -20.04 -29.39
C VAL A 122 5.60 -21.17 -29.23
N ASN A 123 5.09 -21.72 -30.34
CA ASN A 123 4.15 -22.84 -30.31
C ASN A 123 4.74 -24.10 -29.66
N GLY A 124 6.01 -24.42 -29.98
CA GLY A 124 6.71 -25.58 -29.44
C GLY A 124 6.91 -25.50 -27.93
N VAL A 125 7.35 -24.35 -27.42
CA VAL A 125 7.52 -24.11 -25.98
C VAL A 125 6.17 -24.23 -25.24
N LEU A 126 5.12 -23.54 -25.70
CA LEU A 126 3.82 -23.57 -25.03
C LEU A 126 3.19 -24.99 -25.03
N ARG A 127 3.31 -25.73 -26.12
CA ARG A 127 2.86 -27.13 -26.15
C ARG A 127 3.67 -28.04 -25.22
N SER A 128 4.96 -27.74 -24.99
CA SER A 128 5.77 -28.50 -24.04
C SER A 128 5.37 -28.16 -22.62
N VAL A 129 5.08 -26.90 -22.32
CA VAL A 129 4.53 -26.45 -21.01
C VAL A 129 3.20 -27.16 -20.74
N ILE A 130 2.22 -27.14 -21.67
CA ILE A 130 0.92 -27.80 -21.49
C ILE A 130 1.07 -29.28 -21.12
N ARG A 131 1.95 -30.00 -21.80
CA ARG A 131 2.16 -31.44 -21.54
C ARG A 131 2.89 -31.72 -20.24
N GLY A 132 3.67 -30.78 -19.71
CA GLY A 132 4.53 -30.99 -18.57
C GLY A 132 4.16 -30.18 -17.34
N LEU A 133 3.10 -29.40 -17.37
CA LEU A 133 2.75 -28.46 -16.30
C LEU A 133 2.57 -29.17 -14.94
N ASP A 134 1.90 -30.34 -14.93
CA ASP A 134 1.69 -31.16 -13.74
C ASP A 134 2.96 -31.88 -13.25
N SER A 135 4.03 -31.88 -14.06
CA SER A 135 5.30 -32.56 -13.76
C SER A 135 6.45 -31.59 -13.48
N VAL A 136 6.16 -30.32 -13.27
CA VAL A 136 7.16 -29.31 -12.92
C VAL A 136 7.89 -29.71 -11.64
N GLN A 137 9.22 -29.76 -11.70
CA GLN A 137 10.05 -30.11 -10.55
C GLN A 137 10.47 -28.82 -9.84
N TYR A 138 9.91 -28.58 -8.66
CA TYR A 138 10.29 -27.45 -7.82
C TYR A 138 11.56 -27.72 -7.02
N PRO A 139 12.28 -26.67 -6.55
CA PRO A 139 13.45 -26.83 -5.69
C PRO A 139 13.11 -27.62 -4.42
N LYS A 140 14.12 -28.36 -3.90
CA LYS A 140 13.96 -29.14 -2.66
C LYS A 140 14.29 -28.33 -1.40
N GLU A 141 15.15 -27.32 -1.52
CA GLU A 141 15.48 -26.43 -0.43
C GLU A 141 14.28 -25.50 -0.20
N LYS A 142 13.86 -25.38 1.07
CA LYS A 142 12.56 -24.79 1.43
C LYS A 142 12.43 -23.31 1.02
N MET A 143 13.46 -22.51 1.29
CA MET A 143 13.42 -21.08 0.95
C MET A 143 13.50 -20.85 -0.58
N GLU A 144 14.20 -21.73 -1.31
CA GLU A 144 14.22 -21.68 -2.77
C GLU A 144 12.88 -22.13 -3.36
N GLU A 145 12.25 -23.15 -2.75
CA GLU A 145 10.90 -23.57 -3.12
C GLU A 145 9.91 -22.41 -2.94
N LEU A 146 9.92 -21.75 -1.77
CA LEU A 146 9.07 -20.58 -1.50
C LEU A 146 9.34 -19.46 -2.50
N SER A 147 10.61 -19.14 -2.76
CA SER A 147 11.00 -18.11 -3.73
C SER A 147 10.38 -18.36 -5.11
N VAL A 148 10.45 -19.60 -5.60
CA VAL A 148 9.89 -19.95 -6.91
C VAL A 148 8.37 -19.97 -6.88
N ARG A 149 7.74 -20.69 -5.95
CA ARG A 149 6.28 -20.87 -5.90
C ARG A 149 5.52 -19.55 -5.72
N TYR A 150 6.02 -18.69 -4.85
CA TYR A 150 5.40 -17.39 -4.56
C TYR A 150 6.01 -16.24 -5.38
N SER A 151 6.91 -16.57 -6.31
CA SER A 151 7.60 -15.58 -7.13
C SER A 151 8.18 -14.41 -6.33
N CYS A 152 8.74 -14.71 -5.16
CA CYS A 152 9.39 -13.74 -4.30
C CYS A 152 10.92 -13.87 -4.46
N PRO A 153 11.66 -12.80 -4.80
CA PRO A 153 13.11 -12.84 -4.92
C PRO A 153 13.78 -13.42 -3.67
N ARG A 154 14.70 -14.38 -3.84
CA ARG A 154 15.35 -15.10 -2.75
C ARG A 154 15.97 -14.17 -1.69
N TRP A 155 16.59 -13.09 -2.10
CA TRP A 155 17.20 -12.13 -1.19
C TRP A 155 16.20 -11.46 -0.24
N ILE A 156 14.91 -11.28 -0.66
CA ILE A 156 13.84 -10.76 0.22
C ILE A 156 13.52 -11.80 1.29
N LEU A 157 13.41 -13.06 0.91
CA LEU A 157 13.16 -14.15 1.88
C LEU A 157 14.32 -14.31 2.85
N ASP A 158 15.56 -14.18 2.38
CA ASP A 158 16.77 -14.20 3.23
C ASP A 158 16.80 -12.99 4.18
N LEU A 159 16.32 -11.81 3.73
CA LEU A 159 16.17 -10.64 4.57
C LEU A 159 15.14 -10.88 5.68
N TRP A 160 13.94 -11.35 5.32
CA TRP A 160 12.89 -11.66 6.29
C TRP A 160 13.27 -12.81 7.24
N GLY A 161 14.01 -13.79 6.76
CA GLY A 161 14.52 -14.93 7.55
C GLY A 161 15.49 -14.55 8.66
N LYS A 162 16.00 -13.33 8.69
CA LYS A 162 16.78 -12.81 9.83
C LYS A 162 15.90 -12.57 11.07
N THR A 163 14.59 -12.31 10.88
CA THR A 163 13.68 -11.89 11.96
C THR A 163 12.49 -12.85 12.12
N TYR A 164 11.99 -13.42 11.02
CA TYR A 164 10.79 -14.25 11.00
C TYR A 164 11.16 -15.69 10.66
N ASP A 165 10.49 -16.65 11.29
CA ASP A 165 10.62 -18.05 10.92
C ASP A 165 9.96 -18.38 9.57
N THR A 166 10.28 -19.55 9.04
CA THR A 166 9.78 -19.99 7.72
C THR A 166 8.27 -20.15 7.68
N GLU A 167 7.60 -20.45 8.81
CA GLU A 167 6.15 -20.60 8.86
C GLU A 167 5.47 -19.21 8.74
N VAL A 168 5.97 -18.21 9.46
CA VAL A 168 5.49 -16.82 9.34
C VAL A 168 5.70 -16.28 7.93
N ILE A 169 6.90 -16.50 7.35
CA ILE A 169 7.18 -16.11 5.96
C ILE A 169 6.21 -16.79 5.00
N GLY A 170 5.91 -18.07 5.20
CA GLY A 170 4.93 -18.81 4.41
C GLY A 170 3.54 -18.18 4.47
N LYS A 171 3.06 -17.83 5.68
CA LYS A 171 1.76 -17.14 5.87
C LYS A 171 1.72 -15.78 5.16
N MET A 172 2.82 -15.00 5.24
CA MET A 172 2.91 -13.73 4.52
C MET A 172 2.81 -13.91 3.01
N LEU A 173 3.51 -14.89 2.47
CA LEU A 173 3.52 -15.19 1.04
C LEU A 173 2.16 -15.68 0.55
N ASP A 174 1.51 -16.58 1.31
CA ASP A 174 0.15 -17.06 1.02
C ASP A 174 -0.84 -15.90 0.97
N ASP A 175 -0.78 -14.99 1.94
CA ASP A 175 -1.66 -13.84 2.07
C ASP A 175 -1.50 -12.83 0.92
N PHE A 176 -0.27 -12.63 0.44
CA PHE A 176 0.00 -11.74 -0.69
C PHE A 176 -0.62 -12.23 -2.01
N GLN A 177 -0.86 -13.53 -2.17
CA GLN A 177 -1.48 -14.11 -3.36
C GLN A 177 -3.00 -14.22 -3.27
N GLN A 178 -3.60 -13.81 -2.15
CA GLN A 178 -5.05 -13.85 -1.98
C GLN A 178 -5.72 -12.60 -2.55
N GLU A 179 -6.82 -12.79 -3.29
CA GLU A 179 -7.71 -11.68 -3.63
C GLU A 179 -8.37 -11.18 -2.34
N LYS A 180 -8.18 -9.90 -2.04
CA LYS A 180 -8.75 -9.27 -0.85
C LYS A 180 -9.81 -8.25 -1.23
N PRO A 181 -10.90 -8.15 -0.44
CA PRO A 181 -11.85 -7.05 -0.60
C PRO A 181 -11.15 -5.71 -0.33
N VAL A 182 -11.72 -4.66 -0.88
CA VAL A 182 -11.21 -3.29 -0.65
C VAL A 182 -11.60 -2.85 0.76
N THR A 183 -10.62 -2.40 1.54
CA THR A 183 -10.87 -1.84 2.87
C THR A 183 -11.14 -0.34 2.75
N ILE A 184 -12.21 0.11 3.41
CA ILE A 184 -12.63 1.51 3.45
C ILE A 184 -12.79 1.99 4.89
N ARG A 185 -12.61 3.30 5.08
CA ARG A 185 -12.84 4.02 6.32
C ARG A 185 -14.07 4.93 6.17
N CYS A 186 -15.05 4.79 7.05
CA CYS A 186 -16.16 5.74 7.16
C CYS A 186 -15.63 7.13 7.54
N CYS A 187 -16.08 8.18 6.88
CA CYS A 187 -15.79 9.56 7.22
C CYS A 187 -16.78 10.05 8.30
N LEU A 188 -16.38 9.89 9.58
CA LEU A 188 -17.23 10.16 10.74
C LEU A 188 -17.67 11.63 10.88
N ASN A 189 -17.04 12.55 10.17
CA ASN A 189 -17.50 13.94 10.06
C ASN A 189 -18.71 14.09 9.12
N ARG A 190 -19.01 13.08 8.32
CA ARG A 190 -20.10 13.06 7.31
C ARG A 190 -21.32 12.24 7.71
N GLY A 191 -21.12 11.18 8.50
CA GLY A 191 -22.19 10.27 8.92
C GLY A 191 -21.69 9.18 9.87
N THR A 192 -22.55 8.26 10.19
CA THR A 192 -22.24 7.11 11.03
C THR A 192 -21.82 5.89 10.20
N PRO A 193 -21.12 4.92 10.78
CA PRO A 193 -20.81 3.66 10.10
C PRO A 193 -22.05 2.90 9.65
N GLU A 194 -23.13 2.96 10.42
CA GLU A 194 -24.42 2.31 10.12
C GLU A 194 -25.07 2.92 8.90
N GLU A 195 -25.14 4.25 8.81
CA GLU A 195 -25.69 4.99 7.66
C GLU A 195 -24.88 4.69 6.38
N LEU A 196 -23.54 4.69 6.46
CA LEU A 196 -22.67 4.33 5.34
C LEU A 196 -22.93 2.90 4.86
N LYS A 197 -23.07 1.95 5.80
CA LYS A 197 -23.34 0.55 5.47
C LYS A 197 -24.67 0.40 4.76
N GLU A 198 -25.74 0.99 5.28
CA GLU A 198 -27.07 0.96 4.66
C GLU A 198 -27.05 1.57 3.24
N GLN A 199 -26.35 2.68 3.05
CA GLN A 199 -26.24 3.30 1.73
C GLN A 199 -25.50 2.41 0.74
N LEU A 200 -24.34 1.84 1.11
CA LEU A 200 -23.57 0.94 0.25
C LEU A 200 -24.32 -0.33 -0.10
N GLU A 201 -25.03 -0.95 0.87
CA GLU A 201 -25.89 -2.11 0.64
C GLU A 201 -27.06 -1.75 -0.30
N GLY A 202 -27.61 -0.54 -0.17
CA GLY A 202 -28.63 0.00 -1.09
C GLY A 202 -28.11 0.21 -2.52
N GLU A 203 -26.81 0.46 -2.70
CA GLU A 203 -26.13 0.52 -3.99
C GLU A 203 -25.72 -0.87 -4.53
N GLY A 204 -26.03 -1.96 -3.81
CA GLY A 204 -25.74 -3.34 -4.21
C GLY A 204 -24.33 -3.81 -3.84
N VAL A 205 -23.61 -3.08 -2.99
CA VAL A 205 -22.28 -3.43 -2.51
C VAL A 205 -22.38 -4.41 -1.34
N THR A 206 -21.54 -5.43 -1.31
CA THR A 206 -21.39 -6.29 -0.13
C THR A 206 -20.47 -5.59 0.89
N VAL A 207 -20.93 -5.45 2.14
CA VAL A 207 -20.22 -4.72 3.20
C VAL A 207 -20.03 -5.61 4.42
N GLU A 208 -18.78 -5.83 4.81
CA GLU A 208 -18.40 -6.59 6.01
C GLU A 208 -17.63 -5.68 6.98
N GLY A 209 -17.92 -5.79 8.28
CA GLY A 209 -17.21 -5.02 9.31
C GLY A 209 -15.76 -5.49 9.45
N HIS A 210 -14.84 -4.56 9.70
CA HIS A 210 -13.45 -4.89 9.98
C HIS A 210 -13.25 -5.20 11.47
N PRO A 211 -12.49 -6.26 11.86
CA PRO A 211 -12.37 -6.65 13.27
C PRO A 211 -11.64 -5.63 14.15
N TYR A 212 -10.76 -4.80 13.58
CA TYR A 212 -9.93 -3.90 14.39
C TYR A 212 -10.56 -2.53 14.65
N LEU A 213 -11.44 -2.06 13.77
CA LEU A 213 -11.95 -0.70 13.81
C LEU A 213 -13.45 -0.66 13.46
N PRO A 214 -14.31 -0.16 14.35
CA PRO A 214 -15.76 -0.22 14.17
C PRO A 214 -16.30 0.64 13.01
N TYR A 215 -15.49 1.56 12.50
CA TYR A 215 -15.79 2.45 11.38
C TYR A 215 -15.08 2.01 10.07
N ALA A 216 -14.43 0.87 10.08
CA ALA A 216 -13.79 0.29 8.92
C ALA A 216 -14.62 -0.87 8.35
N PHE A 217 -14.70 -0.94 7.03
CA PHE A 217 -15.42 -1.99 6.32
C PHE A 217 -14.57 -2.58 5.21
N GLN A 218 -14.84 -3.84 4.90
CA GLN A 218 -14.39 -4.52 3.69
C GLN A 218 -15.54 -4.56 2.69
N ILE A 219 -15.31 -4.09 1.47
CA ILE A 219 -16.36 -3.98 0.45
C ILE A 219 -16.01 -4.76 -0.81
N SER A 220 -17.04 -5.34 -1.43
CA SER A 220 -16.95 -6.07 -2.70
C SER A 220 -18.26 -6.00 -3.47
N GLY A 221 -18.30 -6.53 -4.70
CA GLY A 221 -19.53 -6.62 -5.50
C GLY A 221 -19.86 -5.39 -6.32
N TYR A 222 -19.07 -4.32 -6.30
CA TYR A 222 -19.24 -3.13 -7.13
C TYR A 222 -18.51 -3.21 -8.47
N ASP A 223 -18.85 -2.34 -9.43
CA ASP A 223 -18.15 -2.24 -10.72
C ASP A 223 -17.01 -1.20 -10.67
N HIS A 224 -17.36 0.05 -10.45
CA HIS A 224 -16.41 1.16 -10.32
C HIS A 224 -16.61 1.85 -8.98
N LEU A 225 -15.57 1.85 -8.15
CA LEU A 225 -15.64 2.48 -6.83
C LEU A 225 -15.94 3.98 -6.91
N SER A 226 -15.37 4.66 -7.93
CA SER A 226 -15.58 6.08 -8.17
C SER A 226 -17.00 6.44 -8.63
N GLU A 227 -17.82 5.48 -9.04
CA GLU A 227 -19.20 5.67 -9.46
C GLU A 227 -20.21 5.47 -8.32
N LEU A 228 -19.77 4.92 -7.18
CA LEU A 228 -20.60 4.81 -5.98
C LEU A 228 -20.97 6.21 -5.45
N ALA A 229 -22.26 6.46 -5.22
CA ALA A 229 -22.74 7.74 -4.68
C ALA A 229 -22.07 8.03 -3.33
N ALA A 230 -22.00 7.04 -2.46
CA ALA A 230 -21.30 7.15 -1.17
C ALA A 230 -19.83 7.61 -1.29
N PHE A 231 -19.10 7.20 -2.35
CA PHE A 231 -17.74 7.67 -2.60
C PHE A 231 -17.71 9.13 -3.07
N GLN A 232 -18.57 9.49 -4.04
CA GLN A 232 -18.66 10.84 -4.59
C GLN A 232 -19.07 11.87 -3.54
N GLU A 233 -19.96 11.49 -2.63
CA GLU A 233 -20.41 12.30 -1.50
C GLU A 233 -19.37 12.40 -0.37
N GLY A 234 -18.27 11.66 -0.48
CA GLY A 234 -17.17 11.69 0.50
C GLY A 234 -17.50 11.01 1.82
N LEU A 235 -18.43 10.05 1.82
CA LEU A 235 -18.83 9.32 3.04
C LEU A 235 -17.78 8.29 3.49
N PHE A 236 -16.88 7.90 2.59
CA PHE A 236 -15.77 7.02 2.92
C PHE A 236 -14.50 7.35 2.14
N THR A 237 -13.39 6.84 2.66
CA THR A 237 -12.07 6.88 2.02
C THR A 237 -11.53 5.45 1.91
N VAL A 238 -10.91 5.11 0.76
CA VAL A 238 -10.17 3.85 0.63
C VAL A 238 -8.90 3.95 1.46
N GLN A 239 -8.81 3.11 2.47
CA GLN A 239 -7.66 3.09 3.37
C GLN A 239 -7.51 1.70 3.99
N ASP A 240 -6.30 1.16 4.05
CA ASP A 240 -6.04 -0.09 4.76
C ASP A 240 -6.13 0.12 6.28
N SER A 241 -6.57 -0.91 7.00
CA SER A 241 -6.72 -0.86 8.45
C SER A 241 -5.40 -0.53 9.16
N SER A 242 -4.28 -1.04 8.67
CA SER A 242 -2.95 -0.70 9.18
C SER A 242 -2.65 0.80 9.11
N SER A 243 -3.03 1.42 7.99
CA SER A 243 -2.89 2.87 7.78
C SER A 243 -3.86 3.69 8.65
N MET A 244 -5.04 3.12 8.98
CA MET A 244 -5.98 3.75 9.92
C MET A 244 -5.44 3.75 11.36
N LEU A 245 -4.74 2.69 11.77
CA LEU A 245 -4.13 2.57 13.10
C LEU A 245 -3.11 3.68 13.40
N VAL A 246 -2.51 4.29 12.39
CA VAL A 246 -1.63 5.46 12.60
C VAL A 246 -2.37 6.57 13.31
N ALA A 247 -3.59 6.89 12.93
CA ALA A 247 -4.38 7.94 13.57
C ALA A 247 -4.94 7.52 14.95
N GLU A 248 -5.20 6.22 15.16
CA GLU A 248 -5.56 5.68 16.48
C GLU A 248 -4.39 5.80 17.46
N ILE A 249 -3.21 5.36 17.06
CA ILE A 249 -1.98 5.42 17.85
C ILE A 249 -1.55 6.88 18.06
N ALA A 250 -1.68 7.75 17.05
CA ALA A 250 -1.41 9.18 17.17
C ALA A 250 -2.29 9.84 18.22
N SER A 251 -3.58 9.48 18.27
CA SER A 251 -4.57 9.95 19.27
C SER A 251 -4.50 11.47 19.50
N PRO A 252 -4.76 12.30 18.47
CA PRO A 252 -4.58 13.74 18.54
C PRO A 252 -5.55 14.36 19.57
N GLU A 253 -5.03 15.28 20.37
CA GLU A 253 -5.82 16.05 21.34
C GLU A 253 -6.60 17.19 20.64
N ALA A 254 -7.70 17.59 21.25
CA ALA A 254 -8.48 18.72 20.74
C ALA A 254 -7.61 20.00 20.66
N GLY A 255 -7.69 20.72 19.54
CA GLY A 255 -6.91 21.93 19.32
C GLY A 255 -5.47 21.71 18.85
N ALA A 256 -4.99 20.46 18.74
CA ALA A 256 -3.62 20.18 18.36
C ALA A 256 -3.26 20.70 16.96
N GLN A 257 -2.03 21.20 16.83
CA GLN A 257 -1.40 21.51 15.55
C GLN A 257 -0.63 20.29 15.07
N VAL A 258 -0.96 19.82 13.86
CA VAL A 258 -0.42 18.58 13.31
C VAL A 258 0.30 18.83 11.99
N ILE A 259 1.46 18.21 11.81
CA ILE A 259 2.17 18.17 10.53
C ILE A 259 2.27 16.72 10.08
N ASP A 260 1.74 16.40 8.87
CA ASP A 260 1.98 15.15 8.18
C ASP A 260 2.97 15.41 7.04
N ILE A 261 4.21 14.90 7.18
CA ILE A 261 5.34 15.33 6.35
C ILE A 261 5.46 14.64 5.00
N CYS A 262 4.76 13.50 4.79
CA CYS A 262 4.73 12.73 3.54
C CYS A 262 3.30 12.23 3.27
N ALA A 263 2.35 13.17 3.19
CA ALA A 263 0.93 12.89 3.38
C ALA A 263 0.22 12.21 2.21
N ALA A 264 0.70 12.35 0.96
CA ALA A 264 -0.06 11.93 -0.22
C ALA A 264 -0.38 10.42 -0.24
N PRO A 265 -1.60 10.05 -0.62
CA PRO A 265 -2.71 10.86 -1.13
C PRO A 265 -3.61 11.52 -0.07
N GLY A 266 -3.21 11.55 1.19
CA GLY A 266 -3.90 12.26 2.27
C GLY A 266 -4.64 11.38 3.29
N GLY A 267 -4.65 10.06 3.13
CA GLY A 267 -5.47 9.16 3.95
C GLY A 267 -5.26 9.31 5.47
N LYS A 268 -4.00 9.43 5.93
CA LYS A 268 -3.64 9.61 7.35
C LYS A 268 -3.94 11.02 7.84
N ALA A 269 -3.52 12.03 7.08
CA ALA A 269 -3.78 13.44 7.38
C ALA A 269 -5.27 13.75 7.51
N LEU A 270 -6.10 13.27 6.57
CA LEU A 270 -7.57 13.39 6.60
C LEU A 270 -8.17 12.68 7.82
N HIS A 271 -7.69 11.48 8.16
CA HIS A 271 -8.16 10.74 9.32
C HIS A 271 -7.86 11.48 10.63
N VAL A 272 -6.66 12.04 10.77
CA VAL A 272 -6.29 12.85 11.93
C VAL A 272 -7.09 14.15 12.00
N ALA A 273 -7.30 14.84 10.86
CA ALA A 273 -8.15 16.04 10.81
C ALA A 273 -9.59 15.74 11.26
N GLU A 274 -10.13 14.61 10.88
CA GLU A 274 -11.43 14.13 11.31
C GLU A 274 -11.48 13.83 12.82
N LYS A 275 -10.46 13.15 13.36
CA LYS A 275 -10.36 12.89 14.82
C LYS A 275 -10.29 14.18 15.62
N LEU A 276 -9.57 15.20 15.14
CA LEU A 276 -9.54 16.53 15.76
C LEU A 276 -10.92 17.19 15.82
N LEU A 277 -11.69 17.13 14.73
CA LEU A 277 -13.07 17.65 14.74
C LEU A 277 -13.97 16.93 15.75
N LEU A 278 -13.84 15.60 15.84
CA LEU A 278 -14.62 14.78 16.77
C LEU A 278 -14.21 15.04 18.24
N ALA A 279 -12.92 15.23 18.51
CA ALA A 279 -12.42 15.56 19.84
C ALA A 279 -12.96 16.93 20.31
N ASN A 280 -13.01 17.91 19.42
CA ASN A 280 -13.57 19.23 19.74
C ASN A 280 -15.07 19.17 20.02
N ARG A 281 -15.87 18.37 19.28
CA ARG A 281 -17.31 18.17 19.56
C ARG A 281 -17.54 17.58 20.95
N LYS A 282 -16.79 16.55 21.34
CA LYS A 282 -16.88 15.93 22.68
C LYS A 282 -16.56 16.92 23.80
N MET A 283 -15.60 17.82 23.62
CA MET A 283 -15.31 18.88 24.61
C MET A 283 -16.44 19.91 24.73
N ALA A 284 -17.05 20.30 23.60
CA ALA A 284 -18.17 21.26 23.59
C ALA A 284 -19.40 20.65 24.32
N ASP A 285 -19.72 19.39 24.06
CA ASP A 285 -20.86 18.69 24.70
C ASP A 285 -20.62 18.41 26.19
N GLY A 286 -19.39 18.12 26.61
CA GLY A 286 -19.00 17.90 28.02
C GLY A 286 -19.05 19.18 28.87
N ASN A 287 -18.98 20.36 28.26
CA ASN A 287 -18.95 21.66 28.96
C ASN A 287 -20.34 22.29 29.16
N THR A 288 -21.42 21.63 28.75
CA THR A 288 -22.81 22.15 28.89
C THR A 288 -23.37 22.04 30.29
N ASN A 289 -22.63 21.49 31.27
CA ASN A 289 -23.07 21.35 32.68
C ASN A 289 -22.51 22.43 33.66
N GLY A 290 -21.93 23.51 33.17
CA GLY A 290 -21.41 24.58 34.04
C GLY A 290 -21.54 25.96 33.44
N ASN A 291 -22.40 26.80 34.01
CA ASN A 291 -22.56 28.24 33.83
C ASN A 291 -21.62 28.94 32.80
N ALA A 292 -22.05 29.09 31.60
CA ALA A 292 -21.43 29.91 30.61
C ALA A 292 -21.71 31.40 30.90
N THR A 293 -20.89 32.05 31.71
CA THR A 293 -20.76 33.51 31.76
C THR A 293 -19.36 33.86 31.30
N GLY A 294 -19.21 34.30 30.08
CA GLY A 294 -17.98 34.96 29.65
C GLY A 294 -17.61 34.74 28.19
N ASN A 295 -17.74 35.80 27.42
CA ASN A 295 -17.02 36.13 26.17
C ASN A 295 -16.19 35.03 25.48
N GLY A 296 -16.72 34.51 24.36
CA GLY A 296 -15.96 34.28 23.14
C GLY A 296 -14.66 33.50 23.22
N THR A 297 -14.67 32.24 23.76
CA THR A 297 -13.68 31.26 23.31
C THR A 297 -14.07 30.89 21.91
N ARG A 298 -13.36 31.39 20.89
CA ARG A 298 -13.32 30.80 19.55
C ARG A 298 -12.95 29.34 19.77
N ASP A 299 -13.80 28.42 19.32
CA ASP A 299 -13.46 27.00 19.29
C ASP A 299 -12.12 26.86 18.58
N ILE A 300 -11.05 26.54 19.33
CA ILE A 300 -9.72 26.30 18.76
C ILE A 300 -9.81 24.92 18.13
N VAL A 301 -10.26 24.89 16.89
CA VAL A 301 -10.23 23.68 16.08
C VAL A 301 -8.76 23.42 15.72
N GLY A 302 -8.23 22.24 16.12
CA GLY A 302 -6.88 21.84 15.72
C GLY A 302 -6.76 21.80 14.19
N HIS A 303 -5.55 21.96 13.69
CA HIS A 303 -5.27 22.03 12.27
C HIS A 303 -4.24 20.97 11.83
N VAL A 304 -4.41 20.42 10.64
CA VAL A 304 -3.46 19.50 9.99
C VAL A 304 -2.83 20.19 8.78
N GLU A 305 -1.52 20.32 8.77
CA GLU A 305 -0.76 20.69 7.57
C GLU A 305 -0.21 19.41 6.92
N ALA A 306 -0.81 19.04 5.80
CA ALA A 306 -0.43 17.87 5.01
C ALA A 306 0.59 18.27 3.93
N ARG A 307 1.82 17.74 4.03
CA ARG A 307 2.95 18.07 3.15
C ARG A 307 3.28 16.92 2.21
N ASP A 308 3.69 17.21 0.99
CA ASP A 308 4.34 16.22 0.12
C ASP A 308 5.30 16.90 -0.86
N LEU A 309 6.21 16.11 -1.43
CA LEU A 309 7.34 16.58 -2.23
C LEU A 309 6.94 17.25 -3.55
N THR A 310 5.85 16.83 -4.19
CA THR A 310 5.49 17.30 -5.54
C THR A 310 4.07 17.87 -5.61
N GLU A 311 3.90 18.91 -6.42
CA GLU A 311 2.58 19.52 -6.63
C GLU A 311 1.52 18.52 -7.10
N ALA A 312 1.90 17.56 -7.96
CA ALA A 312 0.99 16.51 -8.41
C ALA A 312 0.46 15.63 -7.26
N LYS A 313 1.29 15.35 -6.25
CA LYS A 313 0.88 14.62 -5.04
C LYS A 313 0.04 15.49 -4.10
N VAL A 314 0.40 16.75 -3.98
CA VAL A 314 -0.36 17.74 -3.18
C VAL A 314 -1.75 17.93 -3.76
N GLU A 315 -1.90 17.92 -5.09
CA GLU A 315 -3.22 18.00 -5.73
C GLU A 315 -4.11 16.82 -5.38
N LEU A 316 -3.57 15.60 -5.29
CA LEU A 316 -4.34 14.44 -4.79
C LEU A 316 -4.85 14.64 -3.35
N ILE A 317 -4.06 15.30 -2.50
CA ILE A 317 -4.49 15.64 -1.14
C ILE A 317 -5.65 16.66 -1.21
N ARG A 318 -5.51 17.72 -2.02
CA ARG A 318 -6.56 18.75 -2.20
C ARG A 318 -7.86 18.17 -2.73
N GLU A 319 -7.81 17.29 -3.73
CA GLU A 319 -8.98 16.56 -4.25
C GLU A 319 -9.69 15.79 -3.14
N ASN A 320 -8.95 15.07 -2.30
CA ASN A 320 -9.53 14.31 -1.20
C ASN A 320 -10.06 15.21 -0.06
N ILE A 321 -9.42 16.35 0.24
CA ILE A 321 -9.95 17.38 1.15
C ILE A 321 -11.30 17.89 0.63
N GLY A 322 -11.36 18.27 -0.66
CA GLY A 322 -12.59 18.75 -1.29
C GLY A 322 -13.72 17.70 -1.24
N ARG A 323 -13.40 16.43 -1.53
CA ARG A 323 -14.37 15.33 -1.53
C ARG A 323 -14.92 15.04 -0.12
N THR A 324 -14.06 15.00 0.90
CA THR A 324 -14.45 14.71 2.29
C THR A 324 -15.03 15.93 3.02
N GLY A 325 -14.81 17.14 2.50
CA GLY A 325 -15.31 18.40 3.05
C GLY A 325 -14.71 18.79 4.41
N LEU A 326 -13.50 18.31 4.71
CA LEU A 326 -12.77 18.72 5.91
C LEU A 326 -12.25 20.18 5.73
N THR A 327 -12.39 20.99 6.77
CA THR A 327 -12.01 22.42 6.74
C THR A 327 -10.81 22.76 7.62
N ASN A 328 -10.37 21.82 8.45
CA ASN A 328 -9.27 21.96 9.39
C ASN A 328 -7.98 21.27 8.89
N ILE A 329 -7.81 21.23 7.59
CA ILE A 329 -6.63 20.64 6.94
C ILE A 329 -6.24 21.50 5.73
N SER A 330 -4.94 21.68 5.54
CA SER A 330 -4.34 22.34 4.36
C SER A 330 -3.29 21.42 3.72
N ALA A 331 -3.04 21.62 2.42
CA ALA A 331 -2.06 20.82 1.67
C ALA A 331 -0.95 21.73 1.11
N VAL A 332 0.31 21.38 1.37
CA VAL A 332 1.49 22.20 1.06
C VAL A 332 2.54 21.36 0.32
N CYS A 333 3.11 21.91 -0.76
CA CYS A 333 4.23 21.30 -1.46
C CYS A 333 5.54 21.64 -0.73
N ARG A 334 6.17 20.64 -0.12
CA ARG A 334 7.41 20.83 0.64
C ARG A 334 8.25 19.55 0.63
N ASP A 335 9.57 19.71 0.51
CA ASP A 335 10.52 18.60 0.62
C ASP A 335 10.78 18.31 2.11
N ALA A 336 10.43 17.10 2.54
CA ALA A 336 10.56 16.67 3.92
C ALA A 336 12.03 16.48 4.38
N SER A 337 12.97 16.36 3.44
CA SER A 337 14.42 16.25 3.73
C SER A 337 15.09 17.60 3.94
N VAL A 338 14.37 18.72 3.69
CA VAL A 338 14.87 20.08 3.87
C VAL A 338 14.29 20.68 5.15
N PRO A 339 15.13 21.11 6.12
CA PRO A 339 14.65 21.71 7.36
C PRO A 339 13.77 22.96 7.14
N ASP A 340 12.70 23.08 7.90
CA ASP A 340 11.80 24.22 7.90
C ASP A 340 11.85 24.93 9.25
N GLN A 341 12.59 26.03 9.30
CA GLN A 341 12.77 26.82 10.53
C GLN A 341 11.46 27.40 11.08
N GLU A 342 10.49 27.69 10.23
CA GLU A 342 9.19 28.22 10.67
C GLU A 342 8.35 27.16 11.39
N SER A 343 8.65 25.89 11.16
CA SER A 343 7.98 24.76 11.79
C SER A 343 8.68 24.23 13.05
N GLU A 344 9.85 24.74 13.43
CA GLU A 344 10.55 24.30 14.63
C GLU A 344 9.66 24.43 15.89
N GLU A 345 9.53 23.32 16.63
CA GLU A 345 8.71 23.22 17.86
C GLU A 345 7.29 23.78 17.72
N SER A 346 6.69 23.67 16.52
CA SER A 346 5.35 24.22 16.23
C SER A 346 4.23 23.20 16.32
N ALA A 347 4.55 21.88 16.21
CA ALA A 347 3.56 20.83 16.14
C ALA A 347 3.40 20.08 17.45
N ASP A 348 2.16 19.84 17.84
CA ASP A 348 1.81 18.96 18.96
C ASP A 348 1.90 17.50 18.55
N LEU A 349 1.72 17.23 17.23
CA LEU A 349 1.83 15.92 16.61
C LEU A 349 2.50 16.03 15.24
N VAL A 350 3.53 15.22 15.00
CA VAL A 350 4.12 15.02 13.66
C VAL A 350 3.86 13.59 13.21
N ILE A 351 3.35 13.43 12.00
CA ILE A 351 3.21 12.14 11.34
C ILE A 351 4.31 12.01 10.29
N ALA A 352 5.11 10.95 10.41
CA ALA A 352 6.19 10.60 9.50
C ALA A 352 5.91 9.22 8.88
N ASP A 353 4.96 9.17 7.92
CA ASP A 353 4.71 7.98 7.09
C ASP A 353 5.64 8.01 5.88
N LEU A 354 6.82 7.43 6.05
CA LEU A 354 7.94 7.71 5.17
C LEU A 354 7.98 6.83 3.92
N PRO A 355 8.55 7.34 2.81
CA PRO A 355 8.83 6.51 1.65
C PRO A 355 9.71 5.33 2.06
N CYS A 356 9.29 4.13 1.67
CA CYS A 356 9.92 2.87 2.07
C CYS A 356 9.92 1.86 0.93
N SER A 357 10.54 0.69 1.13
CA SER A 357 10.61 -0.38 0.14
C SER A 357 9.24 -0.94 -0.28
N GLY A 358 8.21 -0.77 0.54
CA GLY A 358 6.86 -1.27 0.28
C GLY A 358 6.74 -2.79 0.33
N LEU A 359 7.68 -3.49 0.97
CA LEU A 359 7.68 -4.95 1.05
C LEU A 359 6.52 -5.52 1.88
N GLY A 360 5.77 -4.68 2.59
CA GLY A 360 4.55 -5.05 3.30
C GLY A 360 3.28 -5.04 2.44
N VAL A 361 3.34 -4.46 1.23
CA VAL A 361 2.18 -4.28 0.33
C VAL A 361 2.36 -4.93 -1.04
N ILE A 362 3.21 -5.93 -1.13
CA ILE A 362 3.53 -6.67 -2.36
C ILE A 362 2.27 -7.27 -3.00
N GLY A 363 1.30 -7.75 -2.21
CA GLY A 363 0.05 -8.30 -2.72
C GLY A 363 -0.77 -7.29 -3.54
N LYS A 364 -0.71 -6.01 -3.18
CA LYS A 364 -1.39 -4.92 -3.91
C LYS A 364 -0.54 -4.33 -5.05
N LYS A 365 0.79 -4.50 -4.99
CA LYS A 365 1.75 -3.94 -5.94
C LYS A 365 2.82 -4.98 -6.27
N PRO A 366 2.50 -6.01 -7.08
CA PRO A 366 3.35 -7.19 -7.26
C PRO A 366 4.70 -6.90 -7.95
N ASP A 367 4.84 -5.77 -8.64
CA ASP A 367 6.08 -5.35 -9.27
C ASP A 367 7.11 -4.75 -8.30
N LEU A 368 6.71 -4.34 -7.09
CA LEU A 368 7.63 -3.78 -6.08
C LEU A 368 8.77 -4.75 -5.74
N LYS A 369 8.47 -6.03 -5.56
CA LYS A 369 9.46 -7.06 -5.22
C LYS A 369 10.57 -7.23 -6.28
N TYR A 370 10.33 -6.82 -7.54
CA TYR A 370 11.32 -6.87 -8.62
C TYR A 370 12.10 -5.56 -8.78
N LYS A 371 11.60 -4.48 -8.20
CA LYS A 371 12.24 -3.15 -8.21
C LYS A 371 13.06 -2.88 -6.97
N ALA A 372 12.71 -3.53 -5.87
CA ALA A 372 13.50 -3.49 -4.65
C ALA A 372 14.89 -4.14 -4.86
N SER A 373 15.88 -3.60 -4.19
CA SER A 373 17.24 -4.14 -4.13
C SER A 373 17.88 -3.80 -2.78
N PRO A 374 18.91 -4.55 -2.33
CA PRO A 374 19.62 -4.22 -1.09
C PRO A 374 20.16 -2.79 -1.08
N ASP A 375 20.82 -2.35 -2.17
CA ASP A 375 21.35 -0.97 -2.29
C ASP A 375 20.21 0.08 -2.28
N GLY A 376 19.06 -0.27 -2.84
CA GLY A 376 17.85 0.57 -2.81
C GLY A 376 17.31 0.73 -1.40
N ILE A 377 17.27 -0.34 -0.61
CA ILE A 377 16.87 -0.30 0.80
C ILE A 377 17.83 0.58 1.61
N GLU A 378 19.13 0.40 1.47
CA GLU A 378 20.13 1.23 2.16
C GLU A 378 19.95 2.73 1.83
N SER A 379 19.63 3.04 0.57
CA SER A 379 19.35 4.42 0.14
C SER A 379 18.05 4.97 0.76
N LEU A 380 17.01 4.13 0.90
CA LEU A 380 15.77 4.50 1.57
C LEU A 380 15.98 4.72 3.07
N VAL A 381 16.72 3.86 3.74
CA VAL A 381 17.07 4.04 5.18
C VAL A 381 17.78 5.38 5.40
N ARG A 382 18.75 5.74 4.55
CA ARG A 382 19.40 7.06 4.62
C ARG A 382 18.42 8.21 4.46
N LEU A 383 17.56 8.15 3.43
CA LEU A 383 16.53 9.17 3.21
C LEU A 383 15.55 9.27 4.38
N GLN A 384 15.11 8.14 4.93
CA GLN A 384 14.23 8.09 6.10
C GLN A 384 14.87 8.78 7.30
N ARG A 385 16.15 8.54 7.57
CA ARG A 385 16.89 9.21 8.66
C ARG A 385 17.07 10.71 8.42
N GLU A 386 17.31 11.14 7.18
CA GLU A 386 17.34 12.56 6.82
C GLU A 386 16.00 13.24 7.10
N ILE A 387 14.89 12.61 6.69
CA ILE A 387 13.54 13.12 6.94
C ILE A 387 13.21 13.10 8.43
N LEU A 388 13.54 12.03 9.17
CA LEU A 388 13.32 11.95 10.62
C LEU A 388 14.11 13.03 11.37
N SER A 389 15.32 13.37 10.91
CA SER A 389 16.11 14.47 11.47
C SER A 389 15.41 15.84 11.32
N CYS A 390 14.67 16.06 10.25
CA CYS A 390 13.83 17.24 10.09
C CYS A 390 12.55 17.16 10.95
N ALA A 391 11.85 16.03 10.86
CA ALA A 391 10.56 15.80 11.52
C ALA A 391 10.61 16.00 13.05
N GLN A 392 11.65 15.46 13.68
CA GLN A 392 11.82 15.56 15.13
C GLN A 392 11.93 17.02 15.62
N SER A 393 12.53 17.93 14.82
CA SER A 393 12.68 19.34 15.19
C SER A 393 11.34 20.09 15.20
N TYR A 394 10.34 19.60 14.48
CA TYR A 394 9.01 20.23 14.43
C TYR A 394 8.16 19.92 15.66
N VAL A 395 8.51 18.86 16.40
CA VAL A 395 7.77 18.41 17.57
C VAL A 395 8.03 19.34 18.76
N LYS A 396 6.98 19.90 19.36
CA LYS A 396 7.05 20.64 20.61
C LYS A 396 7.59 19.78 21.76
N PRO A 397 8.21 20.36 22.80
CA PRO A 397 8.37 19.65 24.08
C PRO A 397 7.02 19.13 24.59
N GLY A 398 6.94 17.84 24.95
CA GLY A 398 5.70 17.13 25.27
C GLY A 398 4.89 16.65 24.07
N GLY A 399 5.24 17.05 22.86
CA GLY A 399 4.57 16.62 21.63
C GLY A 399 4.94 15.21 21.19
N THR A 400 4.24 14.73 20.19
CA THR A 400 4.32 13.34 19.68
C THR A 400 4.88 13.28 18.27
N LEU A 401 5.75 12.32 18.01
CA LEU A 401 6.16 11.87 16.67
C LEU A 401 5.61 10.46 16.42
N VAL A 402 4.84 10.27 15.36
CA VAL A 402 4.42 8.95 14.91
C VAL A 402 5.17 8.62 13.64
N TYR A 403 6.04 7.63 13.71
CA TYR A 403 6.77 7.07 12.58
C TYR A 403 6.05 5.86 12.03
N SER A 404 5.91 5.75 10.73
CA SER A 404 5.30 4.58 10.08
C SER A 404 5.88 4.27 8.71
N THR A 405 5.79 2.99 8.31
CA THR A 405 6.19 2.49 7.00
C THR A 405 5.27 1.36 6.55
N CYS A 406 5.08 1.20 5.24
CA CYS A 406 4.36 0.06 4.66
C CYS A 406 5.33 -1.09 4.30
N THR A 407 6.30 -1.37 5.17
CA THR A 407 7.26 -2.46 4.98
C THR A 407 7.35 -3.35 6.22
N VAL A 408 7.88 -4.56 6.03
CA VAL A 408 8.19 -5.52 7.10
C VAL A 408 9.71 -5.67 7.31
N ASN A 409 10.50 -4.74 6.75
CA ASN A 409 11.95 -4.74 6.84
C ASN A 409 12.43 -4.08 8.15
N PRO A 410 13.13 -4.80 9.04
CA PRO A 410 13.63 -4.23 10.30
C PRO A 410 14.55 -3.02 10.12
N GLU A 411 15.37 -2.99 9.06
CA GLU A 411 16.31 -1.89 8.78
C GLU A 411 15.58 -0.55 8.54
N GLU A 412 14.37 -0.60 7.97
CA GLU A 412 13.50 0.57 7.74
C GLU A 412 12.54 0.83 8.92
N ASN A 413 12.46 -0.07 9.90
CA ASN A 413 11.50 -0.03 11.02
C ASN A 413 12.21 0.17 12.36
N MET A 414 12.43 -0.90 13.14
CA MET A 414 13.02 -0.80 14.48
C MET A 414 14.42 -0.20 14.49
N ASP A 415 15.27 -0.49 13.49
CA ASP A 415 16.62 0.06 13.44
C ASP A 415 16.60 1.58 13.25
N ASN A 416 15.59 2.13 12.55
CA ASN A 416 15.41 3.56 12.45
C ASN A 416 14.88 4.18 13.77
N VAL A 417 14.02 3.47 14.49
CA VAL A 417 13.56 3.91 15.82
C VAL A 417 14.72 3.95 16.80
N HIS A 418 15.52 2.88 16.88
CA HIS A 418 16.69 2.83 17.75
C HIS A 418 17.69 3.94 17.40
N TRP A 419 17.97 4.11 16.08
CA TRP A 419 18.82 5.21 15.62
C TRP A 419 18.29 6.58 16.05
N LEU A 420 16.96 6.83 15.94
CA LEU A 420 16.37 8.11 16.33
C LEU A 420 16.53 8.35 17.84
N LEU A 421 16.29 7.34 18.67
CA LEU A 421 16.43 7.44 20.11
C LEU A 421 17.90 7.67 20.56
N GLU A 422 18.86 7.11 19.80
CA GLU A 422 20.29 7.35 20.04
C GLU A 422 20.71 8.77 19.64
N GLN A 423 20.20 9.29 18.53
CA GLN A 423 20.54 10.62 18.03
C GLN A 423 19.83 11.76 18.79
N TYR A 424 18.63 11.50 19.28
CA TYR A 424 17.74 12.47 19.93
C TYR A 424 17.22 11.92 21.26
N PRO A 425 18.07 11.93 22.32
CA PRO A 425 17.75 11.31 23.61
C PRO A 425 16.61 11.98 24.37
N GLU A 426 16.16 13.13 23.91
CA GLU A 426 14.94 13.78 24.39
C GLU A 426 13.65 13.05 23.99
N PHE A 427 13.70 12.12 23.03
CA PHE A 427 12.57 11.26 22.67
C PHE A 427 12.58 9.95 23.45
N PHE A 428 11.40 9.40 23.68
CA PHE A 428 11.21 8.07 24.24
C PHE A 428 9.97 7.41 23.62
N LEU A 429 9.93 6.08 23.64
CA LEU A 429 8.76 5.32 23.19
C LEU A 429 7.59 5.47 24.18
N ASP A 430 6.44 5.90 23.67
CA ASP A 430 5.21 6.02 24.45
C ASP A 430 4.32 4.79 24.26
N ASP A 431 3.70 4.34 25.34
CA ASP A 431 2.89 3.11 25.36
C ASP A 431 1.67 3.22 24.43
N ILE A 432 1.52 2.23 23.54
CA ILE A 432 0.42 2.15 22.59
C ILE A 432 -0.60 1.07 22.94
N TYR A 433 -0.40 0.30 23.99
CA TYR A 433 -1.23 -0.84 24.33
C TYR A 433 -2.72 -0.49 24.42
N ASP A 434 -3.07 0.55 25.19
CA ASP A 434 -4.46 1.01 25.37
C ASP A 434 -5.04 1.77 24.15
N ARG A 435 -4.21 2.01 23.11
CA ARG A 435 -4.62 2.65 21.86
C ARG A 435 -5.02 1.64 20.78
N LEU A 436 -4.82 0.36 21.05
CA LEU A 436 -5.08 -0.75 20.15
C LEU A 436 -6.31 -1.54 20.62
N CYS A 437 -7.02 -2.12 19.65
CA CYS A 437 -8.06 -3.10 19.95
C CYS A 437 -7.44 -4.35 20.59
N PRO A 438 -8.21 -5.12 21.38
CA PRO A 438 -7.70 -6.30 22.10
C PRO A 438 -6.98 -7.31 21.20
N GLU A 439 -7.43 -7.46 19.95
CA GLU A 439 -6.87 -8.40 18.97
C GLU A 439 -5.44 -8.05 18.53
N LEU A 440 -5.02 -6.81 18.76
CA LEU A 440 -3.68 -6.32 18.38
C LEU A 440 -2.75 -6.07 19.56
N GLN A 441 -3.24 -6.11 20.79
CA GLN A 441 -2.46 -5.79 22.00
C GLN A 441 -1.27 -6.73 22.17
N ASP A 442 -1.43 -8.02 21.87
CA ASP A 442 -0.34 -9.01 21.94
C ASP A 442 0.71 -8.84 20.82
N SER A 443 0.44 -7.97 19.84
CA SER A 443 1.35 -7.69 18.71
C SER A 443 2.25 -6.48 18.98
N VAL A 444 2.11 -5.83 20.14
CA VAL A 444 3.02 -4.76 20.57
C VAL A 444 4.41 -5.37 20.80
N MET A 445 5.41 -4.79 20.13
CA MET A 445 6.80 -5.24 20.22
C MET A 445 7.49 -4.59 21.43
N GLU A 446 8.25 -3.52 21.17
CA GLU A 446 8.68 -2.61 22.22
C GLU A 446 7.50 -1.68 22.55
N LYS A 447 7.42 -1.20 23.78
CA LYS A 447 6.30 -0.48 24.39
C LYS A 447 5.49 0.46 23.49
N GLY A 448 6.17 1.16 22.57
CA GLY A 448 5.59 2.12 21.64
C GLY A 448 5.54 1.66 20.19
N CYS A 449 5.79 0.39 19.88
CA CYS A 449 5.94 -0.11 18.52
C CYS A 449 5.04 -1.31 18.21
N ILE A 450 4.51 -1.35 16.99
CA ILE A 450 3.79 -2.52 16.46
C ILE A 450 4.24 -2.81 15.02
N GLN A 451 4.48 -4.10 14.73
CA GLN A 451 4.67 -4.61 13.37
C GLN A 451 3.49 -5.48 12.98
N LEU A 452 2.76 -5.06 11.99
CA LEU A 452 1.69 -5.85 11.38
C LEU A 452 2.27 -6.68 10.24
N LEU A 453 1.89 -7.96 10.17
CA LEU A 453 2.36 -8.92 9.17
C LEU A 453 1.17 -9.48 8.39
N PRO A 454 1.24 -9.49 7.04
CA PRO A 454 0.22 -10.14 6.21
C PRO A 454 0.06 -11.62 6.57
N GLY A 455 -1.16 -12.13 6.55
CA GLY A 455 -1.44 -13.53 6.90
C GLY A 455 -1.35 -13.90 8.38
N VAL A 456 -0.78 -13.01 9.20
CA VAL A 456 -0.82 -13.07 10.68
C VAL A 456 -1.89 -12.10 11.18
N HIS A 457 -1.89 -10.90 10.64
CA HIS A 457 -2.88 -9.87 10.93
C HIS A 457 -3.82 -9.68 9.73
N LYS A 458 -5.04 -9.19 9.99
CA LYS A 458 -6.01 -8.86 8.92
C LYS A 458 -5.73 -7.46 8.35
N SER A 459 -4.53 -7.25 7.85
CA SER A 459 -4.05 -5.97 7.33
C SER A 459 -2.86 -6.18 6.38
N ASP A 460 -2.44 -5.12 5.73
CA ASP A 460 -1.14 -5.09 5.04
C ASP A 460 0.03 -5.20 6.05
N GLY A 461 1.23 -5.49 5.54
CA GLY A 461 2.45 -5.41 6.31
C GLY A 461 2.79 -3.94 6.59
N PHE A 462 2.84 -3.56 7.88
CA PHE A 462 2.95 -2.18 8.26
C PHE A 462 3.62 -2.04 9.63
N PHE A 463 4.43 -1.00 9.79
CA PHE A 463 5.08 -0.68 11.06
C PHE A 463 4.62 0.68 11.56
N ILE A 464 4.44 0.80 12.88
CA ILE A 464 4.10 2.06 13.54
C ILE A 464 4.90 2.15 14.84
N ALA A 465 5.51 3.32 15.06
CA ALA A 465 6.14 3.69 16.34
C ALA A 465 5.62 5.04 16.81
N ARG A 466 5.29 5.13 18.10
CA ARG A 466 4.90 6.36 18.78
C ARG A 466 6.02 6.79 19.72
N LEU A 467 6.51 8.00 19.51
CA LEU A 467 7.55 8.63 20.32
C LEU A 467 7.03 9.95 20.90
N VAL A 468 7.47 10.29 22.09
CA VAL A 468 7.15 11.57 22.75
C VAL A 468 8.42 12.30 23.07
N LYS A 469 8.45 13.62 22.82
CA LYS A 469 9.54 14.50 23.18
C LYS A 469 9.39 14.96 24.63
N ARG A 470 10.40 14.77 25.46
CA ARG A 470 10.41 15.19 26.88
C ARG A 470 10.19 16.70 27.01
N HIS A 471 9.56 17.12 28.11
CA HIS A 471 9.56 18.54 28.48
C HIS A 471 10.95 18.98 28.92
N GLY A 472 11.38 20.18 28.53
CA GLY A 472 12.66 20.73 28.97
C GLY A 472 12.66 20.87 30.52
N GLY A 473 13.34 19.95 31.20
CA GLY A 473 13.41 19.92 32.66
C GLY A 473 13.23 18.54 33.29
N ASP A 474 12.70 17.59 32.55
CA ASP A 474 12.59 16.20 32.99
C ASP A 474 13.99 15.53 32.95
N GLN A 475 14.75 15.66 34.01
CA GLN A 475 15.94 14.83 34.25
C GLN A 475 15.50 13.39 34.59
N GLU A 476 16.22 12.41 34.09
CA GLU A 476 16.03 10.98 34.36
C GLU A 476 15.67 10.70 35.82
N LEU A 477 14.50 10.08 36.05
CA LEU A 477 14.15 9.37 37.27
C LEU A 477 14.53 7.90 37.13
#